data_3da84a761cf062e93899ce8fc265284a
#
_entry.id   3da84a761cf062e93899ce8fc265284a
#
_cell.length_a   1.000
_cell.length_b   1.000
_cell.length_c   1.000
_cell.angle_alpha   90.00
_cell.angle_beta   90.00
_cell.angle_gamma   90.00
#
_symmetry.space_group_name_H-M   'P 1'
#
loop_
_entity.id
_entity.type
_entity.pdbx_description
1 polymer ?
#
loop_
_entity_poly.entity_id
_entity_poly.type
_entity_poly.pdbx_seq_one_letter_code
_entity_poly.pdbx_strand_id
1 'polypeptide(L)'
;MTTWLPDIEQGHGPLYARIADQIEEAIGNGTLPVGTKLPPQRNLAFDVGVTIGTIGRAYGIVRERGLVSGEVGRGTYVLDHPESRPPEQSDPLTTSLSGTRPLIAPPGKLRFDSTAAPDIGQGDILARLLSEISREHHRDIASYARNFPEHWFEAGSQWLARESFRPAPETVVPTLGAHAAVVAVISAVTSPGDRIAFETLTYSQISRSAGLIGRRIALVESDEFGMRPEDFERVCAQQHPKLAFLMPGAQNPTVAVMPLDRRRAIADIARKYGVWLIEDNLYGSMTGDPLPLLVELAPERTFLVGGLSKSVAAGVRGGWVACPPHFSQRIRVAHKMVSGGLPFILAELCARLVLSGSASVLRNRGVEEIGARVALAREIFSGFEFNSHSKIPFFWLKLPEPWLSGTFKQAALQEGVLIDDEDEFKAGRSDRVFHRIRVGFSSPVDRSEVKRGFDVLRRLLDSGRVGYDSFD
;
A
#
# COMPACT_ATOMS: atom_id res chain seq x y z
N MET A 1 -35.86 5.23 -17.20
CA MET A 1 -35.16 4.10 -17.88
C MET A 1 -34.90 4.58 -19.30
N THR A 2 -33.65 4.51 -19.73
CA THR A 2 -33.25 4.94 -21.09
C THR A 2 -33.82 3.97 -22.09
N THR A 3 -34.52 4.51 -23.10
CA THR A 3 -35.06 3.75 -24.24
C THR A 3 -34.03 3.55 -25.36
N TRP A 4 -32.74 3.81 -25.09
CA TRP A 4 -31.67 3.65 -26.07
C TRP A 4 -31.31 2.17 -26.24
N LEU A 5 -31.28 1.71 -27.50
CA LEU A 5 -30.86 0.39 -27.89
C LEU A 5 -29.82 0.49 -29.00
N PRO A 6 -28.72 -0.28 -28.95
CA PRO A 6 -27.74 -0.33 -30.04
C PRO A 6 -28.30 -1.09 -31.24
N ASP A 7 -27.94 -0.63 -32.45
CA ASP A 7 -28.23 -1.33 -33.70
C ASP A 7 -27.12 -2.36 -33.99
N ILE A 8 -27.46 -3.65 -33.82
CA ILE A 8 -26.50 -4.74 -33.99
C ILE A 8 -26.10 -5.03 -35.44
N GLU A 9 -26.80 -4.43 -36.44
CA GLU A 9 -26.46 -4.58 -37.86
C GLU A 9 -25.42 -3.56 -38.32
N GLN A 10 -25.25 -2.44 -37.61
CA GLN A 10 -24.29 -1.40 -37.96
C GLN A 10 -22.88 -1.70 -37.40
N GLY A 11 -21.85 -1.34 -38.19
CA GLY A 11 -20.44 -1.37 -37.82
C GLY A 11 -19.69 -2.62 -38.31
N HIS A 12 -18.36 -2.58 -38.15
CA HIS A 12 -17.45 -3.65 -38.54
C HIS A 12 -16.79 -4.30 -37.31
N GLY A 13 -16.54 -5.60 -37.38
CA GLY A 13 -15.82 -6.30 -36.31
C GLY A 13 -16.75 -7.11 -35.38
N PRO A 14 -16.21 -7.60 -34.24
CA PRO A 14 -16.96 -8.39 -33.30
C PRO A 14 -18.14 -7.64 -32.68
N LEU A 15 -19.26 -8.33 -32.44
CA LEU A 15 -20.52 -7.72 -32.00
C LEU A 15 -20.37 -6.90 -30.70
N TYR A 16 -19.59 -7.40 -29.73
CA TYR A 16 -19.33 -6.67 -28.49
C TYR A 16 -18.59 -5.35 -28.70
N ALA A 17 -17.68 -5.27 -29.69
CA ALA A 17 -16.95 -4.05 -30.01
C ALA A 17 -17.89 -3.03 -30.67
N ARG A 18 -18.73 -3.46 -31.63
CA ARG A 18 -19.73 -2.61 -32.28
C ARG A 18 -20.71 -2.00 -31.27
N ILE A 19 -21.18 -2.80 -30.31
CA ILE A 19 -22.04 -2.29 -29.23
C ILE A 19 -21.29 -1.28 -28.35
N ALA A 20 -20.02 -1.51 -28.04
CA ALA A 20 -19.21 -0.56 -27.27
C ALA A 20 -19.01 0.76 -28.01
N ASP A 21 -18.72 0.73 -29.31
CA ASP A 21 -18.53 1.90 -30.15
C ASP A 21 -19.83 2.73 -30.26
N GLN A 22 -20.99 2.08 -30.36
CA GLN A 22 -22.29 2.76 -30.37
C GLN A 22 -22.67 3.38 -29.02
N ILE A 23 -22.27 2.75 -27.90
CA ILE A 23 -22.43 3.38 -26.58
C ILE A 23 -21.57 4.63 -26.49
N GLU A 24 -20.34 4.58 -26.96
CA GLU A 24 -19.44 5.74 -27.01
C GLU A 24 -20.00 6.86 -27.90
N GLU A 25 -20.48 6.54 -29.08
CA GLU A 25 -21.13 7.49 -29.99
C GLU A 25 -22.37 8.12 -29.33
N ALA A 26 -23.21 7.32 -28.67
CA ALA A 26 -24.41 7.81 -27.99
C ALA A 26 -24.09 8.72 -26.79
N ILE A 27 -22.96 8.49 -26.13
CA ILE A 27 -22.43 9.38 -25.09
C ILE A 27 -21.92 10.67 -25.73
N GLY A 28 -21.11 10.58 -26.80
CA GLY A 28 -20.52 11.72 -27.48
C GLY A 28 -21.53 12.65 -28.12
N ASN A 29 -22.63 12.14 -28.68
CA ASN A 29 -23.70 12.92 -29.28
C ASN A 29 -24.81 13.36 -28.29
N GLY A 30 -24.66 13.02 -26.98
CA GLY A 30 -25.59 13.41 -25.92
C GLY A 30 -26.88 12.58 -25.83
N THR A 31 -27.04 11.52 -26.63
CA THR A 31 -28.19 10.60 -26.54
C THR A 31 -28.18 9.84 -25.20
N LEU A 32 -27.00 9.56 -24.66
CA LEU A 32 -26.77 9.08 -23.33
C LEU A 32 -26.04 10.14 -22.48
N PRO A 33 -26.78 11.08 -21.86
CA PRO A 33 -26.17 12.16 -21.06
C PRO A 33 -25.40 11.64 -19.84
N VAL A 34 -24.47 12.45 -19.34
CA VAL A 34 -23.72 12.22 -18.09
C VAL A 34 -24.69 11.90 -16.93
N GLY A 35 -24.34 10.94 -16.12
CA GLY A 35 -25.17 10.46 -15.01
C GLY A 35 -26.29 9.48 -15.44
N THR A 36 -26.47 9.23 -16.73
CA THR A 36 -27.45 8.25 -17.20
C THR A 36 -27.07 6.85 -16.75
N LYS A 37 -28.02 6.11 -16.18
CA LYS A 37 -27.88 4.71 -15.85
C LYS A 37 -28.07 3.85 -17.10
N LEU A 38 -27.06 3.10 -17.49
CA LEU A 38 -27.16 2.11 -18.56
C LEU A 38 -28.08 0.96 -18.14
N PRO A 39 -28.79 0.31 -19.10
CA PRO A 39 -29.62 -0.87 -18.81
C PRO A 39 -28.80 -1.96 -18.10
N PRO A 40 -29.43 -2.74 -17.20
CA PRO A 40 -28.79 -3.95 -16.68
C PRO A 40 -28.36 -4.87 -17.83
N GLN A 41 -27.16 -5.45 -17.75
CA GLN A 41 -26.60 -6.27 -18.83
C GLN A 41 -27.56 -7.38 -19.30
N ARG A 42 -28.32 -7.97 -18.38
CA ARG A 42 -29.30 -9.02 -18.68
C ARG A 42 -30.48 -8.49 -19.51
N ASN A 43 -30.94 -7.27 -19.19
CA ASN A 43 -32.07 -6.68 -19.90
C ASN A 43 -31.64 -6.23 -21.30
N LEU A 44 -30.49 -5.53 -21.41
CA LEU A 44 -29.97 -5.11 -22.71
C LEU A 44 -29.67 -6.32 -23.61
N ALA A 45 -29.13 -7.40 -23.05
CA ALA A 45 -28.89 -8.64 -23.80
C ALA A 45 -30.18 -9.25 -24.36
N PHE A 46 -31.26 -9.23 -23.58
CA PHE A 46 -32.57 -9.70 -23.99
C PHE A 46 -33.17 -8.79 -25.07
N ASP A 47 -33.15 -7.48 -24.88
CA ASP A 47 -33.74 -6.48 -25.78
C ASP A 47 -33.04 -6.45 -27.14
N VAL A 48 -31.73 -6.71 -27.18
CA VAL A 48 -30.89 -6.72 -28.39
C VAL A 48 -30.76 -8.12 -29.02
N GLY A 49 -31.22 -9.18 -28.33
CA GLY A 49 -31.16 -10.56 -28.84
C GLY A 49 -29.78 -11.19 -28.84
N VAL A 50 -28.92 -10.82 -27.86
CA VAL A 50 -27.53 -11.30 -27.74
C VAL A 50 -27.27 -11.97 -26.38
N THR A 51 -26.10 -12.62 -26.21
CA THR A 51 -25.74 -13.21 -24.91
C THR A 51 -25.37 -12.16 -23.89
N ILE A 52 -25.62 -12.43 -22.60
CA ILE A 52 -25.18 -11.57 -21.47
C ILE A 52 -23.67 -11.35 -21.52
N GLY A 53 -22.89 -12.38 -21.93
CA GLY A 53 -21.44 -12.28 -22.07
C GLY A 53 -21.01 -11.27 -23.15
N THR A 54 -21.78 -11.09 -24.22
CA THR A 54 -21.54 -10.10 -25.26
C THR A 54 -21.71 -8.68 -24.72
N ILE A 55 -22.79 -8.42 -24.00
CA ILE A 55 -23.04 -7.13 -23.35
C ILE A 55 -22.01 -6.88 -22.23
N GLY A 56 -21.67 -7.90 -21.46
CA GLY A 56 -20.63 -7.80 -20.42
C GLY A 56 -19.27 -7.37 -20.98
N ARG A 57 -18.87 -7.92 -22.14
CA ARG A 57 -17.64 -7.48 -22.84
C ARG A 57 -17.75 -6.06 -23.37
N ALA A 58 -18.88 -5.68 -23.98
CA ALA A 58 -19.13 -4.32 -24.44
C ALA A 58 -19.04 -3.31 -23.28
N TYR A 59 -19.69 -3.59 -22.17
CA TYR A 59 -19.62 -2.76 -20.96
C TYR A 59 -18.19 -2.72 -20.34
N GLY A 60 -17.43 -3.80 -20.48
CA GLY A 60 -16.02 -3.83 -20.14
C GLY A 60 -15.22 -2.81 -20.95
N ILE A 61 -15.38 -2.84 -22.28
CA ILE A 61 -14.68 -1.91 -23.20
C ILE A 61 -15.02 -0.44 -22.90
N VAL A 62 -16.31 -0.08 -22.77
CA VAL A 62 -16.67 1.33 -22.50
C VAL A 62 -16.22 1.77 -21.10
N ARG A 63 -16.07 0.85 -20.16
CA ARG A 63 -15.45 1.12 -18.84
C ARG A 63 -13.95 1.32 -18.98
N GLU A 64 -13.26 0.49 -19.76
CA GLU A 64 -11.83 0.65 -20.07
C GLU A 64 -11.55 1.98 -20.80
N ARG A 65 -12.49 2.44 -21.63
CA ARG A 65 -12.45 3.77 -22.28
C ARG A 65 -12.79 4.92 -21.31
N GLY A 66 -13.10 4.64 -20.03
CA GLY A 66 -13.43 5.66 -19.04
C GLY A 66 -14.79 6.35 -19.23
N LEU A 67 -15.66 5.81 -20.09
CA LEU A 67 -16.95 6.43 -20.44
C LEU A 67 -18.05 6.12 -19.43
N VAL A 68 -17.90 5.04 -18.65
CA VAL A 68 -18.88 4.61 -17.66
C VAL A 68 -18.21 4.09 -16.39
N SER A 69 -18.88 4.28 -15.25
CA SER A 69 -18.52 3.61 -13.98
C SER A 69 -19.55 2.53 -13.64
N GLY A 70 -19.09 1.41 -13.07
CA GLY A 70 -19.97 0.36 -12.56
C GLY A 70 -19.89 0.32 -11.04
N GLU A 71 -21.01 0.53 -10.34
CA GLU A 71 -21.13 0.29 -8.91
C GLU A 71 -21.83 -1.06 -8.68
N VAL A 72 -21.21 -1.94 -7.89
CA VAL A 72 -21.79 -3.23 -7.55
C VAL A 72 -23.12 -3.02 -6.81
N GLY A 73 -24.20 -3.61 -7.34
CA GLY A 73 -25.56 -3.47 -6.79
C GLY A 73 -26.32 -2.21 -7.20
N ARG A 74 -25.70 -1.16 -7.74
CA ARG A 74 -26.35 0.09 -8.17
C ARG A 74 -26.48 0.25 -9.67
N GLY A 75 -25.56 -0.32 -10.46
CA GLY A 75 -25.60 -0.30 -11.91
C GLY A 75 -24.40 0.38 -12.55
N THR A 76 -24.46 0.57 -13.87
CA THR A 76 -23.44 1.22 -14.68
C THR A 76 -23.95 2.61 -15.10
N TYR A 77 -23.17 3.66 -14.87
CA TYR A 77 -23.53 5.06 -15.11
C TYR A 77 -22.57 5.72 -16.08
N VAL A 78 -23.09 6.59 -16.96
CA VAL A 78 -22.29 7.42 -17.87
C VAL A 78 -21.52 8.46 -17.06
N LEU A 79 -20.22 8.54 -17.30
CA LEU A 79 -19.33 9.52 -16.67
C LEU A 79 -19.27 10.82 -17.49
N ASP A 80 -18.85 11.91 -16.86
CA ASP A 80 -18.55 13.18 -17.53
C ASP A 80 -17.35 12.97 -18.47
N HIS A 81 -17.52 13.30 -19.77
CA HIS A 81 -16.51 12.99 -20.78
C HIS A 81 -15.30 13.91 -20.64
N PRO A 82 -14.06 13.40 -20.76
CA PRO A 82 -12.84 14.19 -20.57
C PRO A 82 -12.61 15.33 -21.57
N GLU A 83 -13.30 15.37 -22.69
CA GLU A 83 -13.10 16.40 -23.74
C GLU A 83 -13.51 17.83 -23.33
N SER A 84 -14.22 18.02 -22.23
CA SER A 84 -14.54 19.34 -21.67
C SER A 84 -13.54 19.85 -20.64
N ARG A 85 -12.49 19.08 -20.30
CA ARG A 85 -11.36 19.53 -19.48
C ARG A 85 -10.12 19.70 -20.36
N PRO A 86 -9.27 20.75 -20.08
CA PRO A 86 -7.94 20.79 -20.70
C PRO A 86 -7.23 19.46 -20.43
N PRO A 87 -6.39 18.94 -21.34
CA PRO A 87 -5.80 17.62 -21.22
C PRO A 87 -4.87 17.55 -20.00
N GLU A 88 -5.41 17.22 -18.85
CA GLU A 88 -4.65 16.57 -17.81
C GLU A 88 -4.44 15.14 -18.31
N GLN A 89 -3.20 14.85 -18.66
CA GLN A 89 -2.73 13.56 -19.14
C GLN A 89 -3.02 12.47 -18.08
N SER A 90 -4.22 11.94 -18.06
CA SER A 90 -4.51 10.69 -17.35
C SER A 90 -4.31 9.53 -18.33
N ASP A 91 -3.08 9.03 -18.40
CA ASP A 91 -2.79 7.78 -19.09
C ASP A 91 -3.61 6.64 -18.42
N PRO A 92 -4.50 5.93 -19.18
CA PRO A 92 -5.29 4.81 -18.63
C PRO A 92 -4.43 3.72 -17.96
N LEU A 93 -3.17 3.54 -18.40
CA LEU A 93 -2.21 2.63 -17.79
C LEU A 93 -1.78 3.10 -16.40
N THR A 94 -1.62 4.39 -16.18
CA THR A 94 -1.27 4.94 -14.86
C THR A 94 -2.40 4.78 -13.87
N THR A 95 -3.65 4.91 -14.26
CA THR A 95 -4.81 4.76 -13.38
C THR A 95 -4.98 3.30 -12.92
N SER A 96 -4.74 2.32 -13.81
CA SER A 96 -4.84 0.89 -13.47
C SER A 96 -3.70 0.40 -12.57
N LEU A 97 -2.52 1.01 -12.64
CA LEU A 97 -1.33 0.64 -11.86
C LEU A 97 -1.20 1.43 -10.56
N SER A 98 -1.78 2.63 -10.46
CA SER A 98 -1.64 3.51 -9.29
C SER A 98 -2.56 3.16 -8.11
N GLY A 99 -3.58 2.34 -8.33
CA GLY A 99 -4.59 2.08 -7.31
C GLY A 99 -5.53 3.28 -7.12
N THR A 100 -5.99 3.49 -5.88
CA THR A 100 -6.94 4.56 -5.55
C THR A 100 -6.28 5.90 -5.19
N ARG A 101 -4.94 5.89 -5.04
CA ARG A 101 -4.17 7.09 -4.65
C ARG A 101 -3.70 7.87 -5.87
N PRO A 102 -3.88 9.21 -5.91
CA PRO A 102 -3.31 10.04 -6.96
C PRO A 102 -1.77 9.95 -6.96
N LEU A 103 -1.15 9.82 -8.14
CA LEU A 103 0.30 9.82 -8.29
C LEU A 103 0.91 11.16 -7.86
N ILE A 104 0.24 12.26 -8.23
CA ILE A 104 0.67 13.62 -7.90
C ILE A 104 -0.38 14.23 -6.97
N ALA A 105 0.07 14.70 -5.81
CA ALA A 105 -0.82 15.43 -4.91
C ALA A 105 -1.15 16.80 -5.51
N PRO A 106 -2.43 17.21 -5.54
CA PRO A 106 -2.80 18.54 -5.97
C PRO A 106 -2.09 19.63 -5.14
N PRO A 107 -1.65 20.74 -5.74
CA PRO A 107 -0.99 21.82 -5.02
C PRO A 107 -1.85 22.39 -3.88
N GLY A 108 -1.20 22.74 -2.77
CA GLY A 108 -1.87 23.41 -1.62
C GLY A 108 -2.74 22.51 -0.75
N LYS A 109 -2.79 21.19 -1.01
CA LYS A 109 -3.53 20.24 -0.18
C LYS A 109 -2.66 19.72 0.98
N LEU A 110 -3.25 19.55 2.16
CA LEU A 110 -2.61 18.90 3.30
C LEU A 110 -2.56 17.38 3.10
N ARG A 111 -1.38 16.80 3.21
CA ARG A 111 -1.18 15.36 2.98
C ARG A 111 -1.31 14.57 4.28
N PHE A 112 -2.40 13.81 4.38
CA PHE A 112 -2.65 12.82 5.43
C PHE A 112 -2.75 11.40 4.86
N ASP A 113 -2.21 11.19 3.66
CA ASP A 113 -2.06 9.90 2.97
C ASP A 113 -0.64 9.33 3.06
N SER A 114 0.30 10.03 3.69
CA SER A 114 1.71 9.63 3.82
C SER A 114 2.05 9.18 5.23
N THR A 115 2.90 8.16 5.29
CA THR A 115 3.45 7.60 6.54
C THR A 115 4.98 7.53 6.49
N ALA A 116 5.63 8.44 5.78
CA ALA A 116 7.08 8.63 5.81
C ALA A 116 7.54 9.06 7.22
N ALA A 117 8.86 9.11 7.48
CA ALA A 117 9.36 9.79 8.67
C ALA A 117 8.96 11.28 8.62
N PRO A 118 8.54 11.88 9.73
CA PRO A 118 8.28 13.33 9.79
C PRO A 118 9.56 14.13 9.54
N ASP A 119 9.42 15.38 9.11
CA ASP A 119 10.54 16.30 9.07
C ASP A 119 10.89 16.72 10.51
N ILE A 120 12.11 16.38 10.91
CA ILE A 120 12.68 16.62 12.26
C ILE A 120 14.08 17.25 12.17
N GLY A 121 14.39 17.87 11.03
CA GLY A 121 15.69 18.49 10.76
C GLY A 121 16.78 17.50 10.33
N GLN A 122 16.42 16.37 9.73
CA GLN A 122 17.39 15.39 9.20
C GLN A 122 18.21 15.92 8.02
N GLY A 123 17.76 17.00 7.36
CA GLY A 123 18.39 17.58 6.18
C GLY A 123 19.87 17.90 6.38
N ASP A 124 20.25 18.52 7.50
CA ASP A 124 21.63 18.91 7.79
C ASP A 124 22.56 17.69 7.94
N ILE A 125 22.08 16.64 8.60
CA ILE A 125 22.83 15.39 8.74
C ILE A 125 23.05 14.74 7.36
N LEU A 126 22.00 14.69 6.55
CA LEU A 126 22.06 14.14 5.21
C LEU A 126 23.00 14.95 4.30
N ALA A 127 22.91 16.28 4.30
CA ALA A 127 23.76 17.16 3.50
C ALA A 127 25.24 16.98 3.83
N ARG A 128 25.58 16.91 5.11
CA ARG A 128 26.95 16.67 5.58
C ARG A 128 27.47 15.31 5.10
N LEU A 129 26.75 14.24 5.35
CA LEU A 129 27.17 12.89 4.95
C LEU A 129 27.30 12.74 3.43
N LEU A 130 26.37 13.31 2.65
CA LEU A 130 26.45 13.31 1.18
C LEU A 130 27.67 14.06 0.68
N SER A 131 28.02 15.20 1.30
CA SER A 131 29.24 15.94 0.96
C SER A 131 30.51 15.16 1.25
N GLU A 132 30.57 14.45 2.39
CA GLU A 132 31.68 13.58 2.76
C GLU A 132 31.83 12.44 1.76
N ILE A 133 30.74 11.69 1.47
CA ILE A 133 30.71 10.58 0.54
C ILE A 133 31.18 11.03 -0.87
N SER A 134 30.69 12.17 -1.34
CA SER A 134 31.05 12.68 -2.67
C SER A 134 32.54 13.00 -2.81
N ARG A 135 33.19 13.46 -1.74
CA ARG A 135 34.62 13.74 -1.72
C ARG A 135 35.48 12.47 -1.61
N GLU A 136 35.06 11.55 -0.74
CA GLU A 136 35.84 10.35 -0.43
C GLU A 136 35.71 9.27 -1.52
N HIS A 137 34.52 9.16 -2.14
CA HIS A 137 34.16 8.06 -3.05
C HIS A 137 33.79 8.50 -4.46
N HIS A 138 34.41 9.58 -4.97
CA HIS A 138 34.10 10.12 -6.31
C HIS A 138 34.25 9.09 -7.45
N ARG A 139 35.18 8.11 -7.31
CA ARG A 139 35.39 7.04 -8.32
C ARG A 139 34.31 5.97 -8.24
N ASP A 140 33.89 5.60 -7.03
CA ASP A 140 32.83 4.61 -6.82
C ASP A 140 31.48 5.13 -7.30
N ILE A 141 31.21 6.43 -7.09
CA ILE A 141 30.00 7.11 -7.55
C ILE A 141 29.97 7.17 -9.09
N ALA A 142 31.10 7.37 -9.76
CA ALA A 142 31.20 7.41 -11.21
C ALA A 142 31.12 6.01 -11.87
N SER A 143 31.03 4.94 -11.08
CA SER A 143 31.04 3.54 -11.54
C SER A 143 29.81 2.77 -11.09
N TYR A 144 29.60 1.59 -11.68
CA TYR A 144 28.61 0.65 -11.15
C TYR A 144 29.13 -0.02 -9.86
N ALA A 145 28.32 -0.05 -8.81
CA ALA A 145 28.63 -0.78 -7.58
C ALA A 145 28.61 -2.29 -7.85
N ARG A 146 29.77 -2.87 -8.14
CA ARG A 146 29.91 -4.31 -8.43
C ARG A 146 30.16 -5.13 -7.18
N ASN A 147 30.96 -4.60 -6.27
CA ASN A 147 31.27 -5.21 -4.98
C ASN A 147 30.65 -4.35 -3.87
N PHE A 148 29.96 -5.00 -2.96
CA PHE A 148 29.37 -4.32 -1.83
C PHE A 148 30.41 -4.32 -0.68
N PRO A 149 30.75 -3.15 -0.13
CA PRO A 149 31.63 -3.05 1.05
C PRO A 149 31.05 -3.80 2.25
N GLU A 150 31.87 -4.42 3.05
CA GLU A 150 31.45 -5.23 4.21
C GLU A 150 30.60 -4.43 5.19
N HIS A 151 30.92 -3.17 5.41
CA HIS A 151 30.18 -2.29 6.34
C HIS A 151 28.72 -2.04 5.90
N TRP A 152 28.33 -2.26 4.63
CA TRP A 152 26.92 -2.18 4.24
C TRP A 152 26.09 -3.33 4.79
N PHE A 153 26.69 -4.51 4.91
CA PHE A 153 26.07 -5.68 5.54
C PHE A 153 26.02 -5.52 7.07
N GLU A 154 27.11 -5.01 7.65
CA GLU A 154 27.18 -4.71 9.07
C GLU A 154 26.13 -3.68 9.49
N ALA A 155 25.94 -2.60 8.70
CA ALA A 155 24.90 -1.62 8.92
C ALA A 155 23.50 -2.26 8.92
N GLY A 156 23.23 -3.17 8.00
CA GLY A 156 21.96 -3.91 7.97
C GLY A 156 21.79 -4.84 9.15
N SER A 157 22.84 -5.58 9.54
CA SER A 157 22.86 -6.40 10.74
C SER A 157 22.54 -5.58 12.00
N GLN A 158 23.16 -4.41 12.14
CA GLN A 158 22.91 -3.50 13.26
C GLN A 158 21.50 -2.92 13.25
N TRP A 159 20.98 -2.51 12.07
CA TRP A 159 19.66 -1.92 11.96
C TRP A 159 18.51 -2.89 12.20
N LEU A 160 18.67 -4.15 11.76
CA LEU A 160 17.69 -5.22 11.95
C LEU A 160 17.78 -5.86 13.33
N ALA A 161 18.85 -5.58 14.10
CA ALA A 161 19.05 -6.15 15.41
C ALA A 161 17.98 -5.69 16.41
N ARG A 162 17.62 -6.62 17.30
CA ARG A 162 16.85 -6.41 18.52
C ARG A 162 17.60 -6.99 19.70
N GLU A 163 17.07 -6.83 20.91
CA GLU A 163 17.69 -7.33 22.14
C GLU A 163 17.98 -8.82 22.06
N SER A 164 17.04 -9.62 21.54
CA SER A 164 17.13 -11.09 21.43
C SER A 164 17.63 -11.59 20.07
N PHE A 165 17.78 -10.72 19.07
CA PHE A 165 18.06 -11.12 17.69
C PHE A 165 19.03 -10.16 17.00
N ARG A 166 20.09 -10.72 16.40
CA ARG A 166 20.97 -10.01 15.48
C ARG A 166 21.32 -10.93 14.32
N PRO A 167 20.93 -10.59 13.07
CA PRO A 167 21.32 -11.41 11.92
C PRO A 167 22.82 -11.29 11.67
N ALA A 168 23.45 -12.40 11.26
CA ALA A 168 24.85 -12.40 10.84
C ALA A 168 24.99 -11.56 9.54
N PRO A 169 26.00 -10.68 9.41
CA PRO A 169 26.14 -9.78 8.27
C PRO A 169 26.09 -10.48 6.90
N GLU A 170 26.64 -11.68 6.78
CA GLU A 170 26.64 -12.49 5.56
C GLU A 170 25.23 -12.96 5.13
N THR A 171 24.27 -12.97 6.03
CA THR A 171 22.86 -13.29 5.74
C THR A 171 22.04 -12.06 5.35
N VAL A 172 22.60 -10.86 5.52
CA VAL A 172 21.93 -9.61 5.24
C VAL A 172 22.18 -9.15 3.81
N VAL A 173 21.16 -8.61 3.17
CA VAL A 173 21.28 -8.02 1.81
C VAL A 173 20.81 -6.56 1.85
N PRO A 174 21.71 -5.61 1.54
CA PRO A 174 21.33 -4.21 1.33
C PRO A 174 20.44 -4.07 0.09
N THR A 175 19.40 -3.23 0.19
CA THR A 175 18.39 -3.08 -0.86
C THR A 175 17.97 -1.62 -1.04
N LEU A 176 17.37 -1.31 -2.19
CA LEU A 176 16.83 0.01 -2.50
C LEU A 176 15.47 0.23 -1.80
N GLY A 177 15.49 0.17 -0.47
CA GLY A 177 14.33 0.24 0.41
C GLY A 177 13.58 -1.09 0.57
N ALA A 178 12.70 -1.13 1.57
CA ALA A 178 11.96 -2.34 1.93
C ALA A 178 11.04 -2.87 0.82
N HIS A 179 10.41 -2.00 0.04
CA HIS A 179 9.58 -2.44 -1.08
C HIS A 179 10.38 -3.26 -2.10
N ALA A 180 11.56 -2.76 -2.52
CA ALA A 180 12.44 -3.49 -3.42
C ALA A 180 12.97 -4.80 -2.78
N ALA A 181 13.21 -4.81 -1.47
CA ALA A 181 13.57 -6.01 -0.72
C ALA A 181 12.47 -7.08 -0.84
N VAL A 182 11.21 -6.71 -0.55
CA VAL A 182 10.08 -7.63 -0.62
C VAL A 182 9.87 -8.18 -2.03
N VAL A 183 9.91 -7.31 -3.06
CA VAL A 183 9.76 -7.73 -4.46
C VAL A 183 10.92 -8.65 -4.89
N ALA A 184 12.15 -8.41 -4.42
CA ALA A 184 13.28 -9.28 -4.67
C ALA A 184 13.10 -10.67 -4.02
N VAL A 185 12.61 -10.73 -2.76
CA VAL A 185 12.29 -11.99 -2.10
C VAL A 185 11.20 -12.74 -2.87
N ILE A 186 10.09 -12.09 -3.20
CA ILE A 186 9.02 -12.69 -4.00
C ILE A 186 9.59 -13.28 -5.30
N SER A 187 10.38 -12.50 -6.03
CA SER A 187 10.95 -12.93 -7.31
C SER A 187 11.92 -14.09 -7.15
N ALA A 188 12.65 -14.17 -6.02
CA ALA A 188 13.64 -15.21 -5.77
C ALA A 188 13.03 -16.56 -5.35
N VAL A 189 11.93 -16.55 -4.58
CA VAL A 189 11.39 -17.78 -3.96
C VAL A 189 10.08 -18.25 -4.56
N THR A 190 9.53 -17.51 -5.53
CA THR A 190 8.30 -17.89 -6.24
C THR A 190 8.48 -17.79 -7.76
N SER A 191 7.58 -18.44 -8.49
CA SER A 191 7.48 -18.39 -9.97
C SER A 191 6.17 -17.73 -10.40
N PRO A 192 6.04 -17.21 -11.64
CA PRO A 192 4.76 -16.78 -12.19
C PRO A 192 3.70 -17.88 -12.05
N GLY A 193 2.49 -17.50 -11.60
CA GLY A 193 1.41 -18.43 -11.28
C GLY A 193 1.36 -18.92 -9.83
N ASP A 194 2.47 -18.84 -9.08
CA ASP A 194 2.47 -19.17 -7.65
C ASP A 194 1.58 -18.20 -6.87
N ARG A 195 0.99 -18.71 -5.75
CA ARG A 195 0.18 -17.91 -4.85
C ARG A 195 1.00 -17.36 -3.69
N ILE A 196 0.67 -16.12 -3.32
CA ILE A 196 1.20 -15.44 -2.13
C ILE A 196 0.01 -15.14 -1.21
N ALA A 197 0.13 -15.53 0.06
CA ALA A 197 -0.86 -15.24 1.07
C ALA A 197 -0.70 -13.81 1.61
N PHE A 198 -1.80 -13.08 1.67
CA PHE A 198 -1.91 -11.74 2.24
C PHE A 198 -3.14 -11.64 3.13
N GLU A 199 -3.07 -10.83 4.15
CA GLU A 199 -4.27 -10.39 4.87
C GLU A 199 -5.19 -9.61 3.91
N THR A 200 -6.50 -9.66 4.14
CA THR A 200 -7.50 -8.92 3.32
C THR A 200 -7.15 -7.44 3.21
N LEU A 201 -6.75 -6.83 4.35
CA LEU A 201 -6.14 -5.50 4.39
C LEU A 201 -4.65 -5.62 4.65
N THR A 202 -3.83 -4.97 3.83
CA THR A 202 -2.37 -4.99 3.94
C THR A 202 -1.74 -3.77 3.29
N TYR A 203 -0.43 -3.69 3.27
CA TYR A 203 0.30 -2.76 2.40
C TYR A 203 0.16 -3.23 0.95
N SER A 204 -0.95 -2.86 0.31
CA SER A 204 -1.41 -3.38 -0.98
C SER A 204 -0.45 -3.12 -2.14
N GLN A 205 0.48 -2.17 -2.03
CA GLN A 205 1.52 -1.98 -3.06
C GLN A 205 2.35 -3.26 -3.28
N ILE A 206 2.52 -4.08 -2.25
CA ILE A 206 3.21 -5.38 -2.38
C ILE A 206 2.34 -6.39 -3.11
N SER A 207 1.05 -6.49 -2.80
CA SER A 207 0.16 -7.41 -3.51
C SER A 207 -0.02 -7.01 -4.98
N ARG A 208 -0.09 -5.70 -5.27
CA ARG A 208 -0.11 -5.17 -6.65
C ARG A 208 1.18 -5.50 -7.39
N SER A 209 2.35 -5.27 -6.76
CA SER A 209 3.65 -5.65 -7.35
C SER A 209 3.75 -7.15 -7.60
N ALA A 210 3.25 -7.98 -6.67
CA ALA A 210 3.20 -9.43 -6.86
C ALA A 210 2.32 -9.81 -8.07
N GLY A 211 1.14 -9.18 -8.22
CA GLY A 211 0.27 -9.34 -9.39
C GLY A 211 0.94 -8.91 -10.69
N LEU A 212 1.62 -7.75 -10.69
CA LEU A 212 2.34 -7.22 -11.86
C LEU A 212 3.42 -8.18 -12.37
N ILE A 213 4.10 -8.89 -11.47
CA ILE A 213 5.12 -9.89 -11.83
C ILE A 213 4.54 -11.30 -11.96
N GLY A 214 3.20 -11.44 -12.12
CA GLY A 214 2.50 -12.67 -12.46
C GLY A 214 2.20 -13.61 -11.30
N ARG A 215 2.27 -13.16 -10.03
CA ARG A 215 1.87 -13.98 -8.87
C ARG A 215 0.38 -13.81 -8.60
N ARG A 216 -0.23 -14.84 -8.03
CA ARG A 216 -1.64 -14.85 -7.64
C ARG A 216 -1.79 -14.52 -6.17
N ILE A 217 -2.86 -13.83 -5.82
CA ILE A 217 -3.14 -13.47 -4.43
C ILE A 217 -4.02 -14.57 -3.81
N ALA A 218 -3.64 -15.01 -2.60
CA ALA A 218 -4.47 -15.81 -1.72
C ALA A 218 -4.81 -14.96 -0.48
N LEU A 219 -6.09 -14.66 -0.30
CA LEU A 219 -6.54 -13.85 0.83
C LEU A 219 -6.70 -14.70 2.08
N VAL A 220 -6.21 -14.19 3.18
CA VAL A 220 -6.36 -14.77 4.53
C VAL A 220 -7.14 -13.77 5.39
N GLU A 221 -8.14 -14.27 6.11
CA GLU A 221 -8.92 -13.47 7.05
C GLU A 221 -8.04 -12.95 8.20
N SER A 222 -8.35 -11.73 8.64
CA SER A 222 -7.71 -11.09 9.77
C SER A 222 -8.75 -10.47 10.71
N ASP A 223 -8.35 -10.29 11.95
CA ASP A 223 -9.11 -9.62 13.02
C ASP A 223 -8.28 -8.48 13.65
N GLU A 224 -8.67 -8.03 14.84
CA GLU A 224 -7.98 -6.99 15.60
C GLU A 224 -6.53 -7.35 16.01
N PHE A 225 -6.13 -8.62 15.91
CA PHE A 225 -4.80 -9.13 16.20
C PHE A 225 -4.01 -9.51 14.93
N GLY A 226 -4.54 -9.22 13.74
CA GLY A 226 -3.92 -9.53 12.45
C GLY A 226 -4.37 -10.87 11.87
N MET A 227 -3.51 -11.50 11.05
CA MET A 227 -3.81 -12.74 10.33
C MET A 227 -4.30 -13.85 11.27
N ARG A 228 -5.44 -14.47 10.96
CA ARG A 228 -6.02 -15.60 11.71
C ARG A 228 -5.31 -16.90 11.36
N PRO A 229 -4.69 -17.61 12.32
CA PRO A 229 -3.97 -18.85 12.05
C PRO A 229 -4.83 -19.94 11.44
N GLU A 230 -6.10 -20.08 11.90
CA GLU A 230 -7.01 -21.11 11.41
C GLU A 230 -7.34 -20.92 9.93
N ASP A 231 -7.53 -19.65 9.53
CA ASP A 231 -7.78 -19.32 8.14
C ASP A 231 -6.52 -19.41 7.29
N PHE A 232 -5.36 -19.03 7.83
CA PHE A 232 -4.07 -19.23 7.17
C PHE A 232 -3.81 -20.72 6.91
N GLU A 233 -4.07 -21.59 7.87
CA GLU A 233 -3.94 -23.02 7.69
C GLU A 233 -4.90 -23.56 6.63
N ARG A 234 -6.16 -23.13 6.64
CA ARG A 234 -7.17 -23.45 5.60
C ARG A 234 -6.68 -23.03 4.21
N VAL A 235 -6.18 -21.80 4.07
CA VAL A 235 -5.64 -21.28 2.81
C VAL A 235 -4.41 -22.07 2.36
N CYS A 236 -3.51 -22.42 3.27
CA CYS A 236 -2.35 -23.27 2.98
C CYS A 236 -2.77 -24.65 2.46
N ALA A 237 -3.75 -25.29 3.09
CA ALA A 237 -4.25 -26.61 2.70
C ALA A 237 -4.99 -26.60 1.36
N GLN A 238 -5.75 -25.55 1.04
CA GLN A 238 -6.61 -25.49 -0.14
C GLN A 238 -5.98 -24.80 -1.34
N GLN A 239 -5.14 -23.79 -1.11
CA GLN A 239 -4.62 -22.92 -2.15
C GLN A 239 -3.11 -23.03 -2.36
N HIS A 240 -2.39 -23.66 -1.43
CA HIS A 240 -0.96 -23.95 -1.50
C HIS A 240 -0.09 -22.71 -1.80
N PRO A 241 -0.20 -21.59 -1.04
CA PRO A 241 0.65 -20.44 -1.25
C PRO A 241 2.11 -20.82 -1.01
N LYS A 242 3.01 -20.26 -1.79
CA LYS A 242 4.46 -20.47 -1.62
C LYS A 242 5.08 -19.54 -0.61
N LEU A 243 4.44 -18.39 -0.39
CA LEU A 243 4.92 -17.31 0.46
C LEU A 243 3.74 -16.61 1.14
N ALA A 244 3.96 -16.09 2.36
CA ALA A 244 3.05 -15.19 3.04
C ALA A 244 3.78 -13.89 3.42
N PHE A 245 3.08 -12.76 3.26
CA PHE A 245 3.55 -11.43 3.64
C PHE A 245 2.80 -10.95 4.88
N LEU A 246 3.53 -10.56 5.94
CA LEU A 246 2.98 -10.17 7.23
C LEU A 246 3.69 -8.95 7.82
N MET A 247 2.96 -8.19 8.67
CA MET A 247 3.47 -7.06 9.46
C MET A 247 3.13 -7.26 10.95
N PRO A 248 3.73 -8.24 11.66
CA PRO A 248 3.27 -8.65 13.00
C PRO A 248 3.48 -7.59 14.08
N GLY A 249 4.51 -6.76 13.97
CA GLY A 249 4.87 -5.76 14.98
C GLY A 249 4.03 -4.48 14.95
N ALA A 250 3.42 -4.17 13.80
CA ALA A 250 2.39 -3.14 13.61
C ALA A 250 1.86 -3.21 12.19
N GLN A 251 0.65 -3.67 12.04
CA GLN A 251 0.00 -3.89 10.76
C GLN A 251 -0.43 -2.55 10.13
N ASN A 252 -0.28 -2.43 8.82
CA ASN A 252 -0.77 -1.31 8.03
C ASN A 252 -1.93 -1.80 7.13
N PRO A 253 -3.17 -1.28 7.32
CA PRO A 253 -3.51 -0.03 7.99
C PRO A 253 -4.07 -0.19 9.42
N THR A 254 -4.30 -1.39 9.92
CA THR A 254 -5.13 -1.65 11.11
C THR A 254 -4.47 -1.29 12.44
N VAL A 255 -3.14 -1.11 12.45
CA VAL A 255 -2.29 -0.90 13.66
C VAL A 255 -2.26 -2.14 14.59
N ALA A 256 -2.79 -3.29 14.13
CA ALA A 256 -2.79 -4.51 14.90
C ALA A 256 -1.35 -4.96 15.25
N VAL A 257 -1.16 -5.45 16.46
CA VAL A 257 0.08 -6.11 16.91
C VAL A 257 -0.25 -7.57 17.17
N MET A 258 0.44 -8.47 16.49
CA MET A 258 0.18 -9.91 16.57
C MET A 258 0.72 -10.46 17.88
N PRO A 259 -0.10 -11.13 18.72
CA PRO A 259 0.34 -11.72 19.97
C PRO A 259 1.22 -12.97 19.74
N LEU A 260 1.99 -13.35 20.76
CA LEU A 260 3.03 -14.38 20.65
C LEU A 260 2.49 -15.77 20.26
N ASP A 261 1.37 -16.18 20.85
CA ASP A 261 0.71 -17.45 20.52
C ASP A 261 0.36 -17.55 19.04
N ARG A 262 -0.13 -16.44 18.47
CA ARG A 262 -0.47 -16.34 17.06
C ARG A 262 0.78 -16.35 16.16
N ARG A 263 1.86 -15.64 16.55
CA ARG A 263 3.16 -15.70 15.84
C ARG A 263 3.69 -17.14 15.80
N ARG A 264 3.62 -17.87 16.92
CA ARG A 264 4.01 -19.30 16.98
C ARG A 264 3.15 -20.15 16.06
N ALA A 265 1.83 -20.00 16.12
CA ALA A 265 0.92 -20.74 15.25
C ALA A 265 1.21 -20.50 13.76
N ILE A 266 1.41 -19.24 13.34
CA ILE A 266 1.78 -18.90 11.96
C ILE A 266 3.12 -19.54 11.56
N ALA A 267 4.14 -19.51 12.43
CA ALA A 267 5.43 -20.15 12.18
C ALA A 267 5.30 -21.66 11.99
N ASP A 268 4.50 -22.33 12.84
CA ASP A 268 4.27 -23.76 12.78
C ASP A 268 3.47 -24.18 11.53
N ILE A 269 2.45 -23.43 11.16
CA ILE A 269 1.71 -23.62 9.90
C ILE A 269 2.64 -23.46 8.71
N ALA A 270 3.48 -22.42 8.70
CA ALA A 270 4.45 -22.19 7.64
C ALA A 270 5.44 -23.35 7.47
N ARG A 271 5.89 -23.97 8.59
CA ARG A 271 6.70 -25.20 8.56
C ARG A 271 5.93 -26.37 7.99
N LYS A 272 4.73 -26.61 8.52
CA LYS A 272 3.86 -27.73 8.12
C LYS A 272 3.58 -27.76 6.62
N TYR A 273 3.31 -26.59 6.02
CA TYR A 273 2.92 -26.48 4.60
C TYR A 273 4.06 -26.03 3.68
N GLY A 274 5.28 -25.82 4.20
CA GLY A 274 6.43 -25.42 3.39
C GLY A 274 6.34 -23.97 2.83
N VAL A 275 5.62 -23.08 3.55
CA VAL A 275 5.40 -21.68 3.14
C VAL A 275 6.58 -20.81 3.61
N TRP A 276 7.12 -19.96 2.73
CA TRP A 276 8.07 -18.92 3.09
C TRP A 276 7.35 -17.74 3.77
N LEU A 277 7.98 -17.07 4.71
CA LEU A 277 7.46 -15.88 5.37
C LEU A 277 8.29 -14.66 5.02
N ILE A 278 7.62 -13.55 4.69
CA ILE A 278 8.21 -12.21 4.73
C ILE A 278 7.63 -11.49 5.94
N GLU A 279 8.50 -11.12 6.86
CA GLU A 279 8.17 -10.28 8.00
C GLU A 279 8.62 -8.84 7.70
N ASP A 280 7.67 -7.95 7.38
CA ASP A 280 7.91 -6.52 7.24
C ASP A 280 7.86 -5.85 8.62
N ASN A 281 9.04 -5.47 9.11
CA ASN A 281 9.21 -4.91 10.44
C ASN A 281 9.48 -3.39 10.43
N LEU A 282 9.06 -2.68 9.38
CA LEU A 282 9.31 -1.24 9.27
C LEU A 282 8.68 -0.46 10.42
N TYR A 283 7.42 -0.72 10.72
CA TYR A 283 6.73 -0.10 11.85
C TYR A 283 7.02 -0.82 13.17
N GLY A 284 7.11 -2.15 13.16
CA GLY A 284 7.43 -2.95 14.36
C GLY A 284 8.76 -2.52 15.00
N SER A 285 9.76 -2.11 14.21
CA SER A 285 11.03 -1.56 14.71
C SER A 285 10.88 -0.24 15.48
N MET A 286 9.77 0.47 15.34
CA MET A 286 9.48 1.73 16.02
C MET A 286 8.67 1.53 17.30
N THR A 287 7.81 0.51 17.36
CA THR A 287 6.91 0.27 18.49
C THR A 287 7.65 -0.10 19.77
N GLY A 288 8.79 -0.76 19.64
CA GLY A 288 9.50 -1.35 20.80
C GLY A 288 8.76 -2.58 21.34
N ASP A 289 8.02 -3.29 20.47
CA ASP A 289 7.36 -4.55 20.81
C ASP A 289 8.38 -5.58 21.32
N PRO A 290 8.25 -6.08 22.56
CA PRO A 290 9.20 -7.01 23.13
C PRO A 290 9.02 -8.46 22.65
N LEU A 291 7.95 -8.73 21.90
CA LEU A 291 7.64 -10.09 21.45
C LEU A 291 8.66 -10.58 20.41
N PRO A 292 9.02 -11.88 20.42
CA PRO A 292 9.86 -12.48 19.40
C PRO A 292 9.34 -12.23 17.99
N LEU A 293 10.25 -11.94 17.06
CA LEU A 293 9.96 -11.82 15.64
C LEU A 293 9.63 -13.20 15.04
N LEU A 294 8.94 -13.24 13.90
CA LEU A 294 8.75 -14.51 13.16
C LEU A 294 10.08 -15.11 12.72
N VAL A 295 11.08 -14.29 12.40
CA VAL A 295 12.43 -14.77 12.06
C VAL A 295 13.12 -15.45 13.23
N GLU A 296 12.81 -15.12 14.48
CA GLU A 296 13.32 -15.82 15.66
C GLU A 296 12.60 -17.16 15.88
N LEU A 297 11.31 -17.21 15.52
CA LEU A 297 10.48 -18.40 15.67
C LEU A 297 10.68 -19.42 14.53
N ALA A 298 10.94 -18.95 13.31
CA ALA A 298 11.15 -19.78 12.12
C ALA A 298 12.29 -19.22 11.24
N PRO A 299 13.56 -19.19 11.75
CA PRO A 299 14.70 -18.58 11.04
C PRO A 299 15.02 -19.25 9.71
N GLU A 300 14.70 -20.53 9.57
CA GLU A 300 14.97 -21.33 8.37
C GLU A 300 14.07 -20.98 7.18
N ARG A 301 13.00 -20.19 7.38
CA ARG A 301 12.06 -19.84 6.31
C ARG A 301 11.49 -18.43 6.38
N THR A 302 12.01 -17.55 7.22
CA THR A 302 11.54 -16.16 7.35
C THR A 302 12.58 -15.19 6.82
N PHE A 303 12.12 -14.28 5.96
CA PHE A 303 12.88 -13.12 5.49
C PHE A 303 12.44 -11.91 6.31
N LEU A 304 13.34 -11.34 7.10
CA LEU A 304 13.06 -10.14 7.88
C LEU A 304 13.43 -8.90 7.08
N VAL A 305 12.47 -8.02 6.83
CA VAL A 305 12.66 -6.78 6.07
C VAL A 305 12.60 -5.57 6.99
N GLY A 306 13.58 -4.69 6.87
CA GLY A 306 13.63 -3.40 7.56
C GLY A 306 14.15 -2.28 6.67
N GLY A 307 14.02 -1.04 7.13
CA GLY A 307 14.46 0.10 6.35
C GLY A 307 14.33 1.44 7.07
N LEU A 308 14.78 2.51 6.42
CA LEU A 308 14.90 3.85 7.00
C LEU A 308 13.70 4.76 6.70
N SER A 309 12.82 4.37 5.76
CA SER A 309 11.78 5.27 5.20
C SER A 309 10.74 5.76 6.20
N LYS A 310 10.46 4.99 7.27
CA LYS A 310 9.41 5.30 8.25
C LYS A 310 9.94 5.97 9.50
N SER A 311 11.23 5.81 9.76
CA SER A 311 11.87 6.22 11.01
C SER A 311 12.99 7.25 10.84
N VAL A 312 13.54 7.41 9.64
CA VAL A 312 14.67 8.31 9.37
C VAL A 312 14.36 9.28 8.24
N ALA A 313 14.28 8.78 7.00
CA ALA A 313 13.93 9.57 5.82
C ALA A 313 13.50 8.67 4.66
N ALA A 314 12.35 8.93 4.05
CA ALA A 314 11.85 8.12 2.96
C ALA A 314 12.68 8.28 1.67
N GLY A 315 13.23 9.47 1.43
CA GLY A 315 14.00 9.80 0.23
C GLY A 315 15.35 9.10 0.13
N VAL A 316 15.94 8.63 1.24
CA VAL A 316 17.21 7.89 1.21
C VAL A 316 17.07 6.46 0.71
N ARG A 317 15.83 5.95 0.62
CA ARG A 317 15.52 4.62 0.06
C ARG A 317 16.38 3.48 0.64
N GLY A 318 16.78 3.59 1.91
CA GLY A 318 17.57 2.56 2.61
C GLY A 318 16.71 1.41 3.08
N GLY A 319 17.18 0.19 2.85
CA GLY A 319 16.53 -1.03 3.34
C GLY A 319 17.49 -2.21 3.35
N TRP A 320 17.12 -3.22 4.12
CA TRP A 320 17.84 -4.48 4.23
C TRP A 320 16.86 -5.63 4.39
N VAL A 321 17.29 -6.81 3.97
CA VAL A 321 16.61 -8.06 4.28
C VAL A 321 17.60 -9.03 4.91
N ALA A 322 17.25 -9.55 6.09
CA ALA A 322 17.93 -10.71 6.65
C ALA A 322 17.27 -11.98 6.10
N CYS A 323 18.09 -12.85 5.54
CA CYS A 323 17.66 -14.03 4.80
C CYS A 323 17.88 -15.31 5.61
N PRO A 324 17.06 -16.35 5.39
CA PRO A 324 17.41 -17.70 5.80
C PRO A 324 18.79 -18.10 5.23
N PRO A 325 19.50 -19.04 5.89
CA PRO A 325 20.80 -19.53 5.41
C PRO A 325 20.78 -19.85 3.92
N HIS A 326 21.86 -19.49 3.21
CA HIS A 326 22.09 -19.74 1.76
C HIS A 326 21.24 -18.92 0.78
N PHE A 327 20.33 -18.04 1.24
CA PHE A 327 19.49 -17.23 0.36
C PHE A 327 20.08 -15.86 -0.01
N SER A 328 21.02 -15.32 0.77
CA SER A 328 21.51 -13.94 0.59
C SER A 328 22.03 -13.67 -0.83
N GLN A 329 22.78 -14.59 -1.42
CA GLN A 329 23.27 -14.45 -2.81
C GLN A 329 22.12 -14.42 -3.82
N ARG A 330 21.14 -15.32 -3.66
CA ARG A 330 19.97 -15.39 -4.54
C ARG A 330 19.12 -14.12 -4.48
N ILE A 331 18.92 -13.58 -3.26
CA ILE A 331 18.19 -12.33 -3.06
C ILE A 331 18.94 -11.15 -3.67
N ARG A 332 20.27 -11.08 -3.53
CA ARG A 332 21.11 -10.05 -4.13
C ARG A 332 20.99 -10.02 -5.65
N VAL A 333 21.02 -11.20 -6.28
CA VAL A 333 20.82 -11.32 -7.73
C VAL A 333 19.42 -10.88 -8.13
N ALA A 334 18.37 -11.35 -7.44
CA ALA A 334 17.00 -10.97 -7.73
C ALA A 334 16.81 -9.46 -7.56
N HIS A 335 17.31 -8.86 -6.45
CA HIS A 335 17.25 -7.41 -6.24
C HIS A 335 17.89 -6.64 -7.40
N LYS A 336 19.09 -7.05 -7.84
CA LYS A 336 19.76 -6.43 -9.00
C LYS A 336 18.89 -6.49 -10.26
N MET A 337 18.22 -7.62 -10.51
CA MET A 337 17.40 -7.80 -11.73
C MET A 337 16.13 -6.95 -11.70
N VAL A 338 15.47 -6.80 -10.54
CA VAL A 338 14.20 -6.05 -10.42
C VAL A 338 14.38 -4.55 -10.19
N SER A 339 15.54 -4.10 -9.68
CA SER A 339 15.78 -2.69 -9.33
C SER A 339 16.88 -2.01 -10.15
N GLY A 340 17.58 -2.73 -11.02
CA GLY A 340 18.76 -2.23 -11.73
C GLY A 340 20.04 -2.20 -10.89
N GLY A 341 19.98 -2.59 -9.63
CA GLY A 341 21.09 -2.61 -8.68
C GLY A 341 20.95 -1.53 -7.59
N LEU A 342 21.98 -1.43 -6.75
CA LEU A 342 22.00 -0.51 -5.62
C LEU A 342 22.95 0.65 -5.95
N PRO A 343 22.48 1.92 -5.99
CA PRO A 343 23.33 3.08 -6.19
C PRO A 343 24.34 3.23 -5.04
N PHE A 344 25.64 3.37 -5.34
CA PHE A 344 26.69 3.47 -4.32
C PHE A 344 26.39 4.58 -3.30
N ILE A 345 26.08 5.79 -3.77
CA ILE A 345 25.88 6.96 -2.91
C ILE A 345 24.75 6.75 -1.87
N LEU A 346 23.66 6.10 -2.26
CA LEU A 346 22.52 5.84 -1.36
C LEU A 346 22.83 4.73 -0.36
N ALA A 347 23.51 3.66 -0.81
CA ALA A 347 23.88 2.55 0.07
C ALA A 347 24.91 2.98 1.11
N GLU A 348 25.92 3.75 0.70
CA GLU A 348 26.94 4.32 1.58
C GLU A 348 26.34 5.29 2.58
N LEU A 349 25.43 6.18 2.14
CA LEU A 349 24.70 7.08 3.02
C LEU A 349 23.91 6.32 4.08
N CYS A 350 23.18 5.27 3.69
CA CYS A 350 22.39 4.45 4.61
C CYS A 350 23.30 3.73 5.63
N ALA A 351 24.42 3.19 5.17
CA ALA A 351 25.39 2.53 6.05
C ALA A 351 25.99 3.52 7.06
N ARG A 352 26.44 4.70 6.63
CA ARG A 352 26.96 5.74 7.52
C ARG A 352 25.92 6.25 8.52
N LEU A 353 24.67 6.45 8.09
CA LEU A 353 23.59 6.85 9.00
C LEU A 353 23.40 5.85 10.13
N VAL A 354 23.46 4.55 9.83
CA VAL A 354 23.30 3.51 10.84
C VAL A 354 24.52 3.38 11.72
N LEU A 355 25.71 3.21 11.13
CA LEU A 355 26.95 2.93 11.88
C LEU A 355 27.42 4.11 12.74
N SER A 356 27.14 5.35 12.31
CA SER A 356 27.42 6.53 13.16
C SER A 356 26.43 6.73 14.30
N GLY A 357 25.37 5.92 14.37
CA GLY A 357 24.27 6.11 15.33
C GLY A 357 23.26 7.22 14.95
N SER A 358 23.53 8.01 13.90
CA SER A 358 22.65 9.10 13.47
C SER A 358 21.23 8.62 13.15
N ALA A 359 21.08 7.45 12.51
CA ALA A 359 19.77 6.85 12.21
C ALA A 359 18.97 6.59 13.50
N SER A 360 19.61 6.12 14.57
CA SER A 360 18.94 5.86 15.85
C SER A 360 18.52 7.16 16.54
N VAL A 361 19.34 8.20 16.49
CA VAL A 361 18.99 9.54 17.02
C VAL A 361 17.80 10.11 16.26
N LEU A 362 17.80 10.05 14.94
CA LEU A 362 16.70 10.53 14.09
C LEU A 362 15.41 9.72 14.35
N ARG A 363 15.51 8.40 14.45
CA ARG A 363 14.36 7.54 14.80
C ARG A 363 13.73 7.96 16.12
N ASN A 364 14.53 8.19 17.16
CA ASN A 364 14.02 8.55 18.47
C ASN A 364 13.30 9.92 18.42
N ARG A 365 13.90 10.93 17.80
CA ARG A 365 13.25 12.24 17.59
C ARG A 365 11.96 12.12 16.78
N GLY A 366 11.97 11.31 15.71
CA GLY A 366 10.78 11.06 14.90
C GLY A 366 9.66 10.39 15.70
N VAL A 367 9.98 9.42 16.57
CA VAL A 367 9.04 8.76 17.45
C VAL A 367 8.44 9.72 18.48
N GLU A 368 9.23 10.64 19.05
CA GLU A 368 8.74 11.69 19.96
C GLU A 368 7.76 12.62 19.25
N GLU A 369 8.09 13.08 18.03
CA GLU A 369 7.21 13.94 17.24
C GLU A 369 5.91 13.21 16.87
N ILE A 370 5.99 11.96 16.44
CA ILE A 370 4.82 11.11 16.17
C ILE A 370 3.95 11.00 17.43
N GLY A 371 4.56 10.77 18.60
CA GLY A 371 3.85 10.68 19.88
C GLY A 371 3.03 11.94 20.19
N ALA A 372 3.60 13.12 19.97
CA ALA A 372 2.89 14.38 20.14
C ALA A 372 1.73 14.53 19.15
N ARG A 373 1.90 14.14 17.88
CA ARG A 373 0.83 14.17 16.87
C ARG A 373 -0.29 13.15 17.18
N VAL A 374 0.05 11.99 17.72
CA VAL A 374 -0.94 11.00 18.20
C VAL A 374 -1.74 11.54 19.37
N ALA A 375 -1.11 12.29 20.29
CA ALA A 375 -1.83 12.95 21.40
C ALA A 375 -2.88 13.95 20.90
N LEU A 376 -2.51 14.77 19.88
CA LEU A 376 -3.47 15.67 19.21
C LEU A 376 -4.61 14.89 18.54
N ALA A 377 -4.32 13.76 17.89
CA ALA A 377 -5.35 12.93 17.28
C ALA A 377 -6.34 12.40 18.35
N ARG A 378 -5.84 11.91 19.48
CA ARG A 378 -6.69 11.40 20.58
C ARG A 378 -7.58 12.46 21.21
N GLU A 379 -7.07 13.69 21.31
CA GLU A 379 -7.84 14.85 21.79
C GLU A 379 -8.95 15.21 20.79
N ILE A 380 -8.58 15.46 19.53
CA ILE A 380 -9.49 15.96 18.50
C ILE A 380 -10.55 14.93 18.11
N PHE A 381 -10.18 13.67 17.98
CA PHE A 381 -11.10 12.58 17.62
C PHE A 381 -11.71 11.86 18.84
N SER A 382 -11.68 12.50 20.00
CA SER A 382 -12.39 12.00 21.18
C SER A 382 -13.87 11.73 20.85
N GLY A 383 -14.37 10.56 21.27
CA GLY A 383 -15.72 10.10 20.96
C GLY A 383 -15.89 9.36 19.63
N PHE A 384 -14.83 9.19 18.86
CA PHE A 384 -14.80 8.30 17.67
C PHE A 384 -13.94 7.07 17.92
N GLU A 385 -14.32 5.94 17.31
CA GLU A 385 -13.57 4.68 17.39
C GLU A 385 -12.41 4.70 16.40
N PHE A 386 -11.17 4.58 16.86
CA PHE A 386 -10.00 4.41 16.00
C PHE A 386 -8.86 3.64 16.67
N ASN A 387 -8.12 2.90 15.87
CA ASN A 387 -6.92 2.20 16.31
C ASN A 387 -5.70 3.10 16.10
N SER A 388 -4.89 3.30 17.11
CA SER A 388 -3.65 4.07 17.05
C SER A 388 -2.58 3.49 17.98
N HIS A 389 -1.31 3.75 17.67
CA HIS A 389 -0.19 3.45 18.54
C HIS A 389 0.67 4.70 18.69
N SER A 390 1.17 4.98 19.90
CA SER A 390 1.91 6.22 20.21
C SER A 390 3.18 6.47 19.39
N LYS A 391 3.69 5.44 18.69
CA LYS A 391 4.91 5.50 17.89
C LYS A 391 4.66 5.27 16.39
N ILE A 392 3.40 5.14 15.95
CA ILE A 392 3.02 4.88 14.56
C ILE A 392 2.39 6.14 13.94
N PRO A 393 2.85 6.56 12.74
CA PRO A 393 2.48 7.86 12.16
C PRO A 393 1.14 7.86 11.42
N PHE A 394 0.21 7.01 11.81
CA PHE A 394 -1.15 6.94 11.29
C PHE A 394 -2.10 6.30 12.30
N PHE A 395 -3.39 6.49 12.07
CA PHE A 395 -4.45 5.77 12.76
C PHE A 395 -5.49 5.26 11.77
N TRP A 396 -6.22 4.23 12.19
CA TRP A 396 -7.28 3.56 11.43
C TRP A 396 -8.62 3.91 12.03
N LEU A 397 -9.33 4.88 11.42
CA LEU A 397 -10.54 5.49 11.92
C LEU A 397 -11.77 4.82 11.36
N LYS A 398 -12.72 4.45 12.23
CA LYS A 398 -14.06 3.99 11.86
C LYS A 398 -14.94 5.19 11.56
N LEU A 399 -15.61 5.15 10.44
CA LEU A 399 -16.53 6.19 10.01
C LEU A 399 -17.91 5.93 10.60
N PRO A 400 -18.59 6.96 11.16
CA PRO A 400 -19.99 6.86 11.52
C PRO A 400 -20.87 6.81 10.27
N GLU A 401 -22.07 6.22 10.39
CA GLU A 401 -23.09 6.36 9.34
C GLU A 401 -23.46 7.84 9.16
N PRO A 402 -23.77 8.29 7.95
CA PRO A 402 -23.89 7.52 6.70
C PRO A 402 -22.59 7.45 5.84
N TRP A 403 -21.44 7.78 6.40
CA TRP A 403 -20.19 7.88 5.63
C TRP A 403 -19.71 6.54 5.08
N LEU A 404 -19.47 6.48 3.78
CA LEU A 404 -18.64 5.47 3.16
C LEU A 404 -17.21 5.99 3.03
N SER A 405 -16.21 5.09 3.07
CA SER A 405 -14.79 5.48 3.01
C SER A 405 -14.43 6.31 1.78
N GLY A 406 -14.94 5.93 0.60
CA GLY A 406 -14.72 6.66 -0.65
C GLY A 406 -15.39 8.04 -0.67
N THR A 407 -16.63 8.17 -0.19
CA THR A 407 -17.33 9.47 -0.14
C THR A 407 -16.69 10.41 0.88
N PHE A 408 -16.27 9.89 2.03
CA PHE A 408 -15.53 10.68 3.03
C PHE A 408 -14.18 11.17 2.50
N LYS A 409 -13.43 10.30 1.79
CA LYS A 409 -12.17 10.67 1.12
C LYS A 409 -12.37 11.82 0.13
N GLN A 410 -13.44 11.77 -0.69
CA GLN A 410 -13.74 12.85 -1.64
C GLN A 410 -14.13 14.15 -0.93
N ALA A 411 -14.94 14.10 0.12
CA ALA A 411 -15.28 15.26 0.93
C ALA A 411 -14.03 15.88 1.58
N ALA A 412 -13.14 15.05 2.15
CA ALA A 412 -11.88 15.52 2.71
C ALA A 412 -10.98 16.18 1.65
N LEU A 413 -10.92 15.62 0.44
CA LEU A 413 -10.17 16.21 -0.68
C LEU A 413 -10.72 17.58 -1.08
N GLN A 414 -12.04 17.75 -1.13
CA GLN A 414 -12.69 19.05 -1.40
C GLN A 414 -12.32 20.09 -0.35
N GLU A 415 -12.28 19.69 0.93
CA GLU A 415 -11.85 20.53 2.05
C GLU A 415 -10.32 20.69 2.16
N GLY A 416 -9.57 20.17 1.20
CA GLY A 416 -8.12 20.37 1.13
C GLY A 416 -7.26 19.34 1.86
N VAL A 417 -7.82 18.20 2.27
CA VAL A 417 -7.11 17.15 3.01
C VAL A 417 -7.10 15.84 2.22
N LEU A 418 -5.91 15.31 1.93
CA LEU A 418 -5.75 13.99 1.29
C LEU A 418 -5.62 12.90 2.36
N ILE A 419 -6.48 11.89 2.26
CA ILE A 419 -6.46 10.69 3.11
C ILE A 419 -6.55 9.42 2.25
N ASP A 420 -6.32 8.27 2.87
CA ASP A 420 -6.52 6.97 2.21
C ASP A 420 -7.84 6.33 2.68
N ASP A 421 -8.63 5.85 1.73
CA ASP A 421 -9.77 4.97 1.99
C ASP A 421 -9.34 3.51 2.20
N GLU A 422 -10.28 2.66 2.58
CA GLU A 422 -10.01 1.24 2.81
C GLU A 422 -9.60 0.48 1.55
N ASP A 423 -10.04 0.93 0.36
CA ASP A 423 -9.76 0.25 -0.92
C ASP A 423 -8.29 0.36 -1.30
N GLU A 424 -7.58 1.38 -0.79
CA GLU A 424 -6.13 1.48 -0.97
C GLU A 424 -5.38 0.32 -0.31
N PHE A 425 -5.95 -0.35 0.67
CA PHE A 425 -5.29 -1.40 1.47
C PHE A 425 -5.78 -2.81 1.14
N LYS A 426 -6.79 -3.00 0.32
CA LYS A 426 -7.26 -4.33 -0.09
C LYS A 426 -6.19 -5.04 -0.91
N ALA A 427 -5.76 -6.21 -0.46
CA ALA A 427 -4.73 -7.00 -1.13
C ALA A 427 -5.18 -7.56 -2.48
N GLY A 428 -6.48 -7.78 -2.64
CA GLY A 428 -7.11 -8.32 -3.83
C GLY A 428 -8.58 -7.94 -3.89
N ARG A 429 -9.35 -8.55 -4.80
CA ARG A 429 -10.79 -8.34 -4.88
C ARG A 429 -11.46 -8.90 -3.62
N SER A 430 -12.18 -8.05 -2.91
CA SER A 430 -12.96 -8.40 -1.72
C SER A 430 -14.22 -7.53 -1.69
N ASP A 431 -15.37 -8.15 -1.46
CA ASP A 431 -16.65 -7.46 -1.28
C ASP A 431 -16.83 -6.95 0.17
N ARG A 432 -15.88 -7.25 1.04
CA ARG A 432 -15.92 -6.82 2.43
C ARG A 432 -15.72 -5.31 2.53
N VAL A 433 -16.63 -4.65 3.24
CA VAL A 433 -16.59 -3.22 3.54
C VAL A 433 -16.25 -3.05 5.03
N PHE A 434 -15.30 -2.20 5.34
CA PHE A 434 -14.81 -1.97 6.70
C PHE A 434 -15.32 -0.66 7.30
N HIS A 435 -15.82 0.25 6.46
CA HIS A 435 -16.23 1.62 6.85
C HIS A 435 -15.13 2.37 7.60
N ARG A 436 -13.90 2.27 7.11
CA ARG A 436 -12.74 2.88 7.77
C ARG A 436 -11.85 3.62 6.77
N ILE A 437 -11.11 4.57 7.31
CA ILE A 437 -10.07 5.33 6.58
C ILE A 437 -8.75 5.27 7.35
N ARG A 438 -7.64 5.38 6.64
CA ARG A 438 -6.34 5.63 7.26
C ARG A 438 -6.00 7.12 7.17
N VAL A 439 -5.64 7.70 8.30
CA VAL A 439 -5.12 9.06 8.40
C VAL A 439 -3.66 9.01 8.78
N GLY A 440 -2.77 9.26 7.82
CA GLY A 440 -1.32 9.33 8.02
C GLY A 440 -0.87 10.79 8.18
N PHE A 441 -0.23 11.12 9.26
CA PHE A 441 0.01 12.52 9.68
C PHE A 441 1.49 12.90 9.73
N SER A 442 2.35 12.25 8.95
CA SER A 442 3.79 12.54 8.93
C SER A 442 4.16 13.74 8.06
N SER A 443 3.44 13.95 6.96
CA SER A 443 3.81 14.92 5.92
C SER A 443 3.59 16.39 6.27
N PRO A 444 2.57 16.79 7.07
CA PRO A 444 2.45 18.18 7.49
C PRO A 444 3.72 18.68 8.18
N VAL A 445 4.13 19.91 7.86
CA VAL A 445 5.43 20.46 8.27
C VAL A 445 5.54 20.57 9.80
N ASP A 446 4.46 21.01 10.44
CA ASP A 446 4.41 21.21 11.87
C ASP A 446 3.09 20.73 12.50
N ARG A 447 3.02 20.79 13.84
CA ARG A 447 1.83 20.37 14.59
C ARG A 447 0.61 21.28 14.36
N SER A 448 0.80 22.52 13.94
CA SER A 448 -0.29 23.44 13.63
C SER A 448 -0.99 23.01 12.34
N GLU A 449 -0.23 22.59 11.34
CA GLU A 449 -0.78 21.98 10.11
C GLU A 449 -1.47 20.66 10.38
N VAL A 450 -0.89 19.81 11.24
CA VAL A 450 -1.53 18.57 11.69
C VAL A 450 -2.87 18.86 12.34
N LYS A 451 -2.91 19.80 13.29
CA LYS A 451 -4.14 20.21 13.96
C LYS A 451 -5.18 20.72 12.97
N ARG A 452 -4.78 21.61 12.05
CA ARG A 452 -5.69 22.16 11.02
C ARG A 452 -6.33 21.04 10.18
N GLY A 453 -5.54 20.06 9.73
CA GLY A 453 -6.07 18.93 8.96
C GLY A 453 -7.00 18.03 9.80
N PHE A 454 -6.64 17.77 11.05
CA PHE A 454 -7.52 17.01 11.96
C PHE A 454 -8.83 17.74 12.25
N ASP A 455 -8.81 19.07 12.45
CA ASP A 455 -10.00 19.88 12.67
C ASP A 455 -10.93 19.84 11.44
N VAL A 456 -10.39 19.81 10.20
CA VAL A 456 -11.18 19.61 8.99
C VAL A 456 -11.85 18.24 8.99
N LEU A 457 -11.11 17.17 9.23
CA LEU A 457 -11.67 15.81 9.26
C LEU A 457 -12.70 15.66 10.37
N ARG A 458 -12.48 16.27 11.54
CA ARG A 458 -13.43 16.28 12.65
C ARG A 458 -14.74 16.95 12.27
N ARG A 459 -14.72 18.14 11.64
CA ARG A 459 -15.94 18.82 11.18
C ARG A 459 -16.73 17.96 10.19
N LEU A 460 -16.05 17.28 9.26
CA LEU A 460 -16.72 16.38 8.32
C LEU A 460 -17.40 15.20 9.04
N LEU A 461 -16.76 14.61 10.06
CA LEU A 461 -17.36 13.56 10.86
C LEU A 461 -18.61 14.05 11.62
N ASP A 462 -18.55 15.25 12.19
CA ASP A 462 -19.65 15.84 12.92
C ASP A 462 -20.81 16.25 12.00
N SER A 463 -20.54 16.75 10.77
CA SER A 463 -21.58 17.12 9.81
C SER A 463 -22.43 15.94 9.33
N GLY A 464 -21.85 14.74 9.23
CA GLY A 464 -22.60 13.53 8.92
C GLY A 464 -23.60 13.14 10.03
N ARG A 465 -23.36 13.52 11.29
CA ARG A 465 -24.29 13.31 12.40
C ARG A 465 -25.48 14.29 12.36
N VAL A 466 -25.23 15.56 12.03
CA VAL A 466 -26.26 16.61 11.97
C VAL A 466 -27.29 16.36 10.86
N GLY A 467 -26.91 15.69 9.78
CA GLY A 467 -27.83 15.35 8.70
C GLY A 467 -28.89 14.30 9.07
N TYR A 468 -28.67 13.51 10.11
CA TYR A 468 -29.65 12.52 10.62
C TYR A 468 -30.59 13.10 11.68
N ASP A 469 -30.09 13.98 12.55
CA ASP A 469 -30.90 14.62 13.62
C ASP A 469 -31.88 15.66 13.08
N SER A 470 -31.85 16.02 11.79
CA SER A 470 -32.77 16.99 11.18
C SER A 470 -33.98 16.35 10.48
N PHE A 471 -34.17 15.03 10.59
CA PHE A 471 -35.32 14.29 10.03
C PHE A 471 -36.21 13.63 11.07
N ASP A 472 -36.02 13.89 12.37
CA ASP A 472 -36.97 13.54 13.45
C ASP A 472 -37.96 14.65 13.76
#